data_f590f230da2d4f52e2ae207f6a63a6fd
#
_entry.id   f590f230da2d4f52e2ae207f6a63a6fd
#
_cell.length_a   1.000
_cell.length_b   1.000
_cell.length_c   1.000
_cell.angle_alpha   90.00
_cell.angle_beta   90.00
_cell.angle_gamma   90.00
#
_symmetry.space_group_name_H-M   'P 1'
#
loop_
_entity.id
_entity.type
_entity.pdbx_description
1 polymer ?
#
loop_
_entity_poly.entity_id
_entity_poly.type
_entity_poly.pdbx_seq_one_letter_code
_entity_poly.pdbx_strand_id
1 'polypeptide(L)'
;MASTIKVSMADLKVAKAPDSLTTLGLGSCIGLTLYDPASKIGGLVHYMLPDSTKLRNNTNIAKFGDTGIRKLYNQMIKNGANPRRMVAKIAGG
;
A
#
# COMPACT_ATOMS: atom_id res chain seq x y z
N MET A 1 -8.64 15.68 14.07
CA MET A 1 -7.36 15.27 14.65
C MET A 1 -6.64 14.27 13.75
N ALA A 2 -5.33 14.37 13.71
CA ALA A 2 -4.53 13.42 12.94
C ALA A 2 -4.46 12.06 13.64
N SER A 3 -4.55 10.99 12.87
CA SER A 3 -4.42 9.62 13.36
C SER A 3 -3.28 8.93 12.63
N THR A 4 -2.60 8.03 13.33
CA THR A 4 -1.63 7.14 12.72
C THR A 4 -2.28 5.79 12.51
N ILE A 5 -2.40 5.38 11.24
CA ILE A 5 -3.08 4.16 10.86
C ILE A 5 -2.02 3.08 10.59
N LYS A 6 -2.11 1.97 11.31
CA LYS A 6 -1.16 0.88 11.17
C LYS A 6 -1.60 -0.07 10.06
N VAL A 7 -0.67 -0.38 9.15
CA VAL A 7 -0.86 -1.38 8.11
C VAL A 7 -0.13 -2.64 8.54
N SER A 8 -0.87 -3.70 8.76
CA SER A 8 -0.34 -4.98 9.20
C SER A 8 0.23 -5.78 8.03
N MET A 9 0.89 -6.89 8.34
CA MET A 9 1.40 -7.82 7.33
C MET A 9 0.26 -8.27 6.41
N ALA A 10 0.52 -8.30 5.11
CA ALA A 10 -0.45 -8.71 4.08
C ALA A 10 -1.73 -7.86 4.10
N ASP A 11 -1.56 -6.56 4.36
CA ASP A 11 -2.66 -5.60 4.44
C ASP A 11 -2.33 -4.37 3.62
N LEU A 12 -3.35 -3.60 3.27
CA LEU A 12 -3.17 -2.31 2.63
C LEU A 12 -4.23 -1.33 3.11
N LYS A 13 -3.88 -0.06 3.17
CA LYS A 13 -4.80 1.00 3.58
C LYS A 13 -4.48 2.30 2.87
N VAL A 14 -5.50 3.14 2.75
CA VAL A 14 -5.39 4.47 2.17
C VAL A 14 -5.78 5.49 3.23
N ALA A 15 -5.08 6.61 3.27
CA ALA A 15 -5.37 7.68 4.19
C ALA A 15 -5.20 9.04 3.50
N LYS A 16 -5.89 10.04 4.03
CA LYS A 16 -5.78 11.43 3.57
C LYS A 16 -5.22 12.26 4.71
N ALA A 17 -4.38 13.24 4.38
CA ALA A 17 -3.84 14.16 5.39
C ALA A 17 -4.98 14.79 6.21
N PRO A 18 -4.81 15.00 7.52
CA PRO A 18 -3.55 14.90 8.27
C PRO A 18 -3.22 13.51 8.83
N ASP A 19 -3.98 12.49 8.49
CA ASP A 19 -3.68 11.13 8.92
C ASP A 19 -2.39 10.63 8.28
N SER A 20 -1.73 9.69 8.93
CA SER A 20 -0.52 9.06 8.43
C SER A 20 -0.64 7.55 8.48
N LEU A 21 0.15 6.87 7.63
CA LEU A 21 0.20 5.42 7.57
C LEU A 21 1.56 4.95 8.05
N THR A 22 1.58 3.85 8.79
CA THR A 22 2.82 3.26 9.27
C THR A 22 2.74 1.73 9.21
N THR A 23 3.88 1.09 9.12
CA THR A 23 3.99 -0.34 9.24
C THR A 23 5.29 -0.71 9.94
N LEU A 24 5.33 -1.89 10.54
CA LEU A 24 6.46 -2.37 11.32
C LEU A 24 6.82 -3.78 10.89
N GLY A 25 8.04 -4.19 11.23
CA GLY A 25 8.49 -5.57 11.04
C GLY A 25 8.59 -5.97 9.58
N LEU A 26 9.13 -5.10 8.73
CA LEU A 26 9.26 -5.42 7.32
C LEU A 26 10.15 -6.64 7.07
N GLY A 27 11.32 -6.70 7.73
CA GLY A 27 12.22 -7.86 7.58
C GLY A 27 12.37 -8.26 6.11
N SER A 28 11.92 -9.48 5.78
CA SER A 28 11.89 -9.99 4.41
C SER A 28 10.69 -9.49 3.61
N CYS A 29 9.76 -8.80 4.24
CA CYS A 29 8.59 -8.21 3.58
C CYS A 29 8.93 -6.86 2.97
N ILE A 30 8.04 -6.37 2.12
CA ILE A 30 8.21 -5.07 1.46
C ILE A 30 7.02 -4.17 1.79
N GLY A 31 7.33 -2.92 2.16
CA GLY A 31 6.33 -1.87 2.27
C GLY A 31 6.43 -0.96 1.06
N LEU A 32 5.34 -0.79 0.34
CA LEU A 32 5.27 0.10 -0.80
C LEU A 32 4.26 1.19 -0.54
N THR A 33 4.66 2.43 -0.77
CA THR A 33 3.77 3.58 -0.60
C THR A 33 3.50 4.23 -1.95
N LEU A 34 2.25 4.68 -2.11
CA LEU A 34 1.84 5.57 -3.19
C LEU A 34 1.34 6.86 -2.57
N TYR A 35 1.71 7.99 -3.15
CA TYR A 35 1.30 9.29 -2.62
C TYR A 35 0.99 10.26 -3.75
N ASP A 36 -0.16 10.94 -3.63
CA ASP A 36 -0.54 12.05 -4.50
C ASP A 36 -0.42 13.34 -3.68
N PRO A 37 0.61 14.16 -3.92
CA PRO A 37 0.85 15.34 -3.10
C PRO A 37 -0.22 16.43 -3.28
N ALA A 38 -0.90 16.48 -4.40
CA ALA A 38 -1.92 17.50 -4.64
C ALA A 38 -3.21 17.20 -3.87
N SER A 39 -3.68 15.96 -3.88
CA SER A 39 -4.85 15.56 -3.12
C SER A 39 -4.53 15.22 -1.67
N LYS A 40 -3.25 15.04 -1.35
CA LYS A 40 -2.74 14.62 -0.03
C LYS A 40 -3.30 13.26 0.40
N ILE A 41 -3.47 12.38 -0.58
CA ILE A 41 -3.91 11.01 -0.34
C ILE A 41 -2.71 10.09 -0.46
N GLY A 42 -2.52 9.24 0.54
CA GLY A 42 -1.44 8.27 0.58
C GLY A 42 -1.98 6.87 0.78
N GLY A 43 -1.23 5.88 0.31
CA GLY A 43 -1.54 4.48 0.52
C GLY A 43 -0.29 3.71 0.87
N LEU A 44 -0.46 2.63 1.62
CA LEU A 44 0.62 1.75 2.04
C LEU A 44 0.15 0.31 1.94
N VAL A 45 0.95 -0.52 1.29
CA VAL A 45 0.73 -1.97 1.26
C VAL A 45 1.98 -2.66 1.80
N HIS A 46 1.76 -3.64 2.68
CA HIS A 46 2.81 -4.46 3.27
C HIS A 46 2.65 -5.86 2.72
N TYR A 47 3.50 -6.25 1.78
CA TYR A 47 3.36 -7.54 1.11
C TYR A 47 4.60 -8.42 1.32
N MET A 48 4.38 -9.73 1.19
CA MET A 48 5.39 -10.74 1.47
C MET A 48 6.01 -11.31 0.20
N LEU A 49 5.22 -11.48 -0.83
CA LEU A 49 5.66 -12.13 -2.08
C LEU A 49 5.39 -11.19 -3.26
N PRO A 50 6.33 -11.11 -4.21
CA PRO A 50 6.18 -10.18 -5.33
C PRO A 50 5.13 -10.61 -6.36
N ASP A 51 4.85 -11.91 -6.47
CA ASP A 51 4.05 -12.46 -7.56
C ASP A 51 3.06 -13.49 -7.06
N SER A 52 1.76 -13.22 -7.22
CA SER A 52 0.69 -14.12 -6.79
C SER A 52 0.66 -15.44 -7.56
N THR A 53 1.21 -15.47 -8.78
CA THR A 53 1.24 -16.69 -9.58
C THR A 53 2.20 -17.75 -9.05
N LYS A 54 3.06 -17.39 -8.11
CA LYS A 54 4.01 -18.31 -7.48
C LYS A 54 3.36 -19.29 -6.52
N LEU A 55 2.13 -19.03 -6.08
CA LEU A 55 1.41 -19.89 -5.16
C LEU A 55 0.05 -20.28 -5.73
N ARG A 56 -0.41 -21.49 -5.31
CA ARG A 56 -1.72 -22.00 -5.73
C ARG A 56 -2.87 -21.25 -5.07
N ASN A 57 -2.67 -20.83 -3.82
CA ASN A 57 -3.68 -20.15 -3.04
C ASN A 57 -3.29 -18.70 -2.83
N ASN A 58 -4.02 -17.80 -3.46
CA ASN A 58 -3.78 -16.36 -3.34
C ASN A 58 -5.05 -15.62 -2.91
N THR A 59 -5.71 -16.13 -1.88
CA THR A 59 -6.95 -15.55 -1.36
C THR A 59 -6.76 -14.18 -0.74
N ASN A 60 -5.57 -13.89 -0.19
CA ASN A 60 -5.28 -12.57 0.34
C ASN A 60 -4.51 -11.77 -0.71
N ILE A 61 -5.21 -10.86 -1.38
CA ILE A 61 -4.65 -10.08 -2.49
C ILE A 61 -3.57 -9.09 -2.03
N ALA A 62 -3.55 -8.69 -0.77
CA ALA A 62 -2.53 -7.77 -0.26
C ALA A 62 -1.24 -8.49 0.13
N LYS A 63 -1.23 -9.82 0.14
CA LYS A 63 -0.04 -10.61 0.46
C LYS A 63 1.01 -10.56 -0.64
N PHE A 64 0.60 -10.33 -1.88
CA PHE A 64 1.45 -10.35 -3.06
C PHE A 64 1.61 -8.95 -3.63
N GLY A 65 2.82 -8.62 -4.09
CA GLY A 65 3.10 -7.29 -4.63
C GLY A 65 2.25 -6.95 -5.85
N ASP A 66 2.10 -7.89 -6.79
CA ASP A 66 1.37 -7.64 -8.03
C ASP A 66 -0.11 -7.31 -7.79
N THR A 67 -0.80 -8.10 -6.95
CA THR A 67 -2.21 -7.89 -6.65
C THR A 67 -2.43 -6.80 -5.62
N GLY A 68 -1.56 -6.72 -4.61
CA GLY A 68 -1.65 -5.71 -3.56
C GLY A 68 -1.44 -4.29 -4.08
N ILE A 69 -0.44 -4.11 -4.93
CA ILE A 69 -0.15 -2.80 -5.52
C ILE A 69 -1.30 -2.35 -6.43
N ARG A 70 -1.84 -3.26 -7.24
CA ARG A 70 -2.97 -2.94 -8.11
C ARG A 70 -4.19 -2.52 -7.30
N LYS A 71 -4.48 -3.24 -6.22
CA LYS A 71 -5.61 -2.89 -5.36
C LYS A 71 -5.39 -1.55 -4.68
N LEU A 72 -4.18 -1.29 -4.20
CA LEU A 72 -3.85 -0.01 -3.58
C LEU A 72 -4.02 1.14 -4.56
N TYR A 73 -3.50 0.98 -5.77
CA TYR A 73 -3.62 1.97 -6.83
C TYR A 73 -5.09 2.29 -7.13
N ASN A 74 -5.92 1.27 -7.28
CA ASN A 74 -7.34 1.44 -7.56
C ASN A 74 -8.06 2.12 -6.40
N GLN A 75 -7.74 1.78 -5.16
CA GLN A 75 -8.33 2.43 -3.99
C GLN A 75 -7.92 3.89 -3.87
N MET A 76 -6.68 4.21 -4.23
CA MET A 76 -6.21 5.59 -4.23
C MET A 76 -7.02 6.43 -5.22
N ILE A 77 -7.21 5.93 -6.44
CA ILE A 77 -8.02 6.61 -7.46
C ILE A 77 -9.45 6.78 -7.00
N LYS A 78 -10.02 5.75 -6.40
CA LYS A 78 -11.39 5.77 -5.87
C LYS A 78 -11.57 6.84 -4.81
N ASN A 79 -10.52 7.14 -4.07
CA ASN A 79 -10.54 8.16 -3.02
C ASN A 79 -10.16 9.56 -3.50
N GLY A 80 -9.91 9.73 -4.79
CA GLY A 80 -9.67 11.04 -5.39
C GLY A 80 -8.23 11.33 -5.80
N ALA A 81 -7.32 10.37 -5.68
CA ALA A 81 -5.94 10.56 -6.13
C ALA A 81 -5.87 10.52 -7.66
N ASN A 82 -4.93 11.29 -8.21
CA ASN A 82 -4.70 11.31 -9.66
C ASN A 82 -3.46 10.46 -9.97
N PRO A 83 -3.60 9.43 -10.81
CA PRO A 83 -2.47 8.54 -11.11
C PRO A 83 -1.26 9.27 -11.72
N ARG A 84 -1.48 10.36 -12.41
CA ARG A 84 -0.39 11.13 -13.02
C ARG A 84 0.49 11.84 -12.00
N ARG A 85 0.00 12.02 -10.76
CA ARG A 85 0.73 12.70 -9.70
C ARG A 85 1.27 11.74 -8.65
N MET A 86 0.96 10.45 -8.75
CA MET A 86 1.39 9.49 -7.74
C MET A 86 2.90 9.29 -7.75
N VAL A 87 3.47 9.24 -6.55
CA VAL A 87 4.89 8.93 -6.32
C VAL A 87 4.95 7.65 -5.49
N ALA A 88 5.79 6.71 -5.92
CA ALA A 88 5.95 5.43 -5.24
C ALA A 88 7.30 5.38 -4.51
N LYS A 89 7.29 4.80 -3.31
CA LYS A 89 8.50 4.52 -2.53
C LYS A 89 8.42 3.12 -1.96
N ILE A 90 9.56 2.45 -1.89
CA ILE A 90 9.67 1.07 -1.41
C ILE A 90 10.68 1.01 -0.27
N ALA A 91 10.37 0.21 0.75
CA ALA A 91 11.28 -0.06 1.86
C ALA A 91 11.20 -1.53 2.24
N GLY A 92 12.29 -2.06 2.79
CA GLY A 92 12.36 -3.43 3.26
C GLY A 92 13.06 -4.35 2.26
N GLY A 93 12.82 -5.64 2.42
CA GLY A 93 13.46 -6.71 1.63
C GLY A 93 14.72 -7.20 2.29
#